data_bc3caa95b0869e2dfcab8c642f3b52ba
#
_entry.id   bc3caa95b0869e2dfcab8c642f3b52ba
#
_cell.length_a   1.000
_cell.length_b   1.000
_cell.length_c   1.000
_cell.angle_alpha   90.00
_cell.angle_beta   90.00
_cell.angle_gamma   90.00
#
_symmetry.space_group_name_H-M   'P 1'
#
loop_
_entity.id
_entity.type
_entity.pdbx_description
1 polymer ?
#
loop_
_entity_poly.entity_id
_entity_poly.type
_entity_poly.pdbx_seq_one_letter_code
_entity_poly.pdbx_strand_id
1 'polypeptide(L)'
;MKKTDIILIAVVAVIIVLGIVFLGKSEAKVEYDYPFTLKGEAGLVELTYSEYEEKIESNEPFIFIIERTTCSHCQNFMPVAEKFAREYNIPIYYIDTDKFEGDEWTGLEKSNSFFKKNSGNWGTPTIMILVGSDAVDYYQGETDSDGLYDFLSEKISLSTNS
;
A
#
# COMPACT_ATOMS: atom_id res chain seq x y z
N MET A 1 -28.18 -20.28 -46.70
CA MET A 1 -27.84 -19.12 -45.84
C MET A 1 -27.40 -17.98 -46.74
N LYS A 2 -28.02 -16.81 -46.59
CA LYS A 2 -27.63 -15.61 -47.34
C LYS A 2 -26.30 -15.08 -46.82
N LYS A 3 -25.48 -14.46 -47.68
CA LYS A 3 -24.18 -13.85 -47.25
C LYS A 3 -24.34 -12.89 -46.03
N THR A 4 -25.46 -12.23 -45.91
CA THR A 4 -25.81 -11.38 -44.76
C THR A 4 -25.94 -12.15 -43.45
N ASP A 5 -26.43 -13.40 -43.48
CA ASP A 5 -26.59 -14.21 -42.26
C ASP A 5 -25.23 -14.69 -41.72
N ILE A 6 -24.31 -14.98 -42.63
CA ILE A 6 -22.94 -15.39 -42.27
C ILE A 6 -22.16 -14.22 -41.63
N ILE A 7 -22.31 -13.00 -42.18
CA ILE A 7 -21.68 -11.81 -41.67
C ILE A 7 -22.24 -11.50 -40.28
N LEU A 8 -23.53 -11.57 -40.06
CA LEU A 8 -24.19 -11.29 -38.78
C LEU A 8 -23.71 -12.29 -37.69
N ILE A 9 -23.62 -13.58 -38.01
CA ILE A 9 -23.14 -14.62 -37.10
C ILE A 9 -21.66 -14.37 -36.74
N ALA A 10 -20.82 -13.96 -37.69
CA ALA A 10 -19.42 -13.66 -37.45
C ALA A 10 -19.24 -12.44 -36.53
N VAL A 11 -20.03 -11.38 -36.75
CA VAL A 11 -19.99 -10.17 -35.90
C VAL A 11 -20.45 -10.46 -34.46
N VAL A 12 -21.52 -11.23 -34.29
CA VAL A 12 -22.01 -11.63 -32.96
C VAL A 12 -20.98 -12.50 -32.24
N ALA A 13 -20.33 -13.45 -32.94
CA ALA A 13 -19.28 -14.26 -32.36
C ALA A 13 -18.07 -13.44 -31.90
N VAL A 14 -17.64 -12.43 -32.67
CA VAL A 14 -16.55 -11.52 -32.28
C VAL A 14 -16.93 -10.69 -31.06
N ILE A 15 -18.17 -10.17 -30.99
CA ILE A 15 -18.65 -9.41 -29.82
C ILE A 15 -18.68 -10.31 -28.56
N ILE A 16 -19.10 -11.57 -28.68
CA ILE A 16 -19.13 -12.50 -27.55
C ILE A 16 -17.71 -12.80 -27.08
N VAL A 17 -16.77 -13.06 -27.99
CA VAL A 17 -15.35 -13.33 -27.64
C VAL A 17 -14.71 -12.10 -27.01
N LEU A 18 -14.94 -10.89 -27.53
CA LEU A 18 -14.46 -9.67 -26.93
C LEU A 18 -15.10 -9.42 -25.57
N GLY A 19 -16.40 -9.70 -25.41
CA GLY A 19 -17.10 -9.60 -24.13
C GLY A 19 -16.54 -10.58 -23.08
N ILE A 20 -16.24 -11.81 -23.45
CA ILE A 20 -15.62 -12.81 -22.55
C ILE A 20 -14.20 -12.39 -22.15
N VAL A 21 -13.41 -11.85 -23.07
CA VAL A 21 -12.07 -11.33 -22.78
C VAL A 21 -12.13 -10.10 -21.87
N PHE A 22 -13.15 -9.26 -22.00
CA PHE A 22 -13.35 -8.07 -21.14
C PHE A 22 -13.90 -8.43 -19.75
N LEU A 23 -14.78 -9.42 -19.66
CA LEU A 23 -15.34 -9.90 -18.38
C LEU A 23 -14.39 -10.87 -17.63
N GLY A 24 -13.39 -11.41 -18.30
CA GLY A 24 -12.43 -12.38 -17.74
C GLY A 24 -11.18 -11.78 -17.11
N LYS A 25 -11.03 -10.45 -16.99
CA LYS A 25 -10.05 -9.82 -16.11
C LYS A 25 -10.57 -9.83 -14.67
N SER A 26 -10.71 -10.99 -14.09
CA SER A 26 -10.58 -11.14 -12.64
C SER A 26 -9.15 -10.72 -12.32
N GLU A 27 -8.97 -9.64 -11.55
CA GLU A 27 -7.68 -9.31 -10.97
C GLU A 27 -7.25 -10.55 -10.19
N ALA A 28 -6.23 -11.25 -10.68
CA ALA A 28 -5.68 -12.39 -9.97
C ALA A 28 -5.21 -11.86 -8.62
N LYS A 29 -5.84 -12.32 -7.51
CA LYS A 29 -5.41 -11.97 -6.17
C LYS A 29 -3.97 -12.44 -6.04
N VAL A 30 -3.05 -11.51 -5.87
CA VAL A 30 -1.65 -11.81 -5.63
C VAL A 30 -1.59 -12.51 -4.27
N GLU A 31 -1.08 -13.72 -4.23
CA GLU A 31 -0.83 -14.47 -3.00
C GLU A 31 0.61 -14.21 -2.59
N TYR A 32 0.80 -13.72 -1.37
CA TYR A 32 2.11 -13.41 -0.81
C TYR A 32 2.53 -14.51 0.17
N ASP A 33 3.83 -14.83 0.16
CA ASP A 33 4.42 -15.76 1.12
C ASP A 33 4.87 -14.96 2.38
N TYR A 34 4.20 -15.18 3.48
CA TYR A 34 4.46 -14.52 4.75
C TYR A 34 5.30 -15.39 5.70
N PRO A 35 6.05 -14.80 6.66
CA PRO A 35 6.27 -13.37 6.89
C PRO A 35 7.34 -12.74 5.99
N PHE A 36 7.17 -11.47 5.64
CA PHE A 36 8.20 -10.72 4.92
C PHE A 36 9.40 -10.41 5.82
N THR A 37 10.60 -10.49 5.25
CA THR A 37 11.82 -9.94 5.85
C THR A 37 12.09 -8.56 5.25
N LEU A 38 12.12 -7.54 6.10
CA LEU A 38 12.37 -6.16 5.68
C LEU A 38 13.86 -5.86 5.60
N LYS A 39 14.26 -5.00 4.65
CA LYS A 39 15.64 -4.54 4.48
C LYS A 39 15.73 -3.05 4.82
N GLY A 40 16.74 -2.66 5.57
CA GLY A 40 17.01 -1.28 5.94
C GLY A 40 17.46 -1.14 7.38
N GLU A 41 17.81 0.07 7.79
CA GLU A 41 18.18 0.40 9.15
C GLU A 41 16.94 0.49 10.05
N ALA A 42 17.06 -0.02 11.28
CA ALA A 42 15.97 -0.01 12.25
C ALA A 42 15.60 1.42 12.68
N GLY A 43 14.32 1.71 12.73
CA GLY A 43 13.77 3.01 13.14
C GLY A 43 12.85 3.62 12.09
N LEU A 44 12.39 4.83 12.35
CA LEU A 44 11.62 5.62 11.39
C LEU A 44 12.55 6.30 10.37
N VAL A 45 12.19 6.19 9.12
CA VAL A 45 12.91 6.83 8.00
C VAL A 45 11.93 7.73 7.24
N GLU A 46 12.15 9.02 7.32
CA GLU A 46 11.36 9.98 6.54
C GLU A 46 11.73 9.89 5.07
N LEU A 47 10.73 9.86 4.21
CA LEU A 47 10.89 9.89 2.76
C LEU A 47 10.34 11.21 2.21
N THR A 48 11.02 11.74 1.22
CA THR A 48 10.41 12.67 0.26
C THR A 48 9.41 11.92 -0.62
N TYR A 49 8.54 12.65 -1.31
CA TYR A 49 7.59 12.01 -2.23
C TYR A 49 8.31 11.21 -3.34
N SER A 50 9.42 11.72 -3.89
CA SER A 50 10.22 11.00 -4.90
C SER A 50 10.82 9.70 -4.36
N GLU A 51 11.35 9.69 -3.14
CA GLU A 51 11.89 8.47 -2.50
C GLU A 51 10.79 7.45 -2.20
N TYR A 52 9.58 7.91 -1.89
CA TYR A 52 8.42 7.04 -1.77
C TYR A 52 8.07 6.38 -3.12
N GLU A 53 8.07 7.14 -4.22
CA GLU A 53 7.85 6.57 -5.55
C GLU A 53 8.90 5.50 -5.90
N GLU A 54 10.18 5.75 -5.60
CA GLU A 54 11.25 4.76 -5.78
C GLU A 54 11.01 3.49 -4.96
N LYS A 55 10.49 3.62 -3.72
CA LYS A 55 10.10 2.48 -2.88
C LYS A 55 8.97 1.66 -3.52
N ILE A 56 7.94 2.33 -4.04
CA ILE A 56 6.85 1.67 -4.78
C ILE A 56 7.38 0.92 -6.01
N GLU A 57 8.28 1.53 -6.77
CA GLU A 57 8.85 0.94 -7.99
C GLU A 57 9.77 -0.26 -7.70
N SER A 58 10.38 -0.33 -6.51
CA SER A 58 11.25 -1.44 -6.13
C SER A 58 10.54 -2.78 -6.04
N ASN A 59 9.22 -2.80 -5.85
CA ASN A 59 8.39 -3.97 -5.59
C ASN A 59 8.86 -4.84 -4.40
N GLU A 60 9.71 -4.30 -3.52
CA GLU A 60 10.08 -4.93 -2.26
C GLU A 60 9.04 -4.63 -1.18
N PRO A 61 8.81 -5.57 -0.21
CA PRO A 61 7.91 -5.30 0.90
C PRO A 61 8.50 -4.23 1.83
N PHE A 62 7.65 -3.29 2.27
CA PHE A 62 8.02 -2.29 3.26
C PHE A 62 6.82 -1.84 4.09
N ILE A 63 7.10 -1.36 5.32
CA ILE A 63 6.10 -0.71 6.17
C ILE A 63 6.14 0.78 5.89
N PHE A 64 4.96 1.36 5.65
CA PHE A 64 4.80 2.75 5.32
C PHE A 64 3.76 3.43 6.21
N ILE A 65 4.10 4.59 6.75
CA ILE A 65 3.19 5.45 7.50
C ILE A 65 2.97 6.74 6.70
N ILE A 66 1.69 7.08 6.49
CA ILE A 66 1.32 8.43 6.08
C ILE A 66 0.91 9.22 7.31
N GLU A 67 1.55 10.38 7.51
CA GLU A 67 1.34 11.21 8.68
C GLU A 67 1.26 12.69 8.33
N ARG A 68 0.98 13.53 9.34
CA ARG A 68 1.05 14.99 9.29
C ARG A 68 1.60 15.51 10.61
N THR A 69 2.60 16.37 10.54
CA THR A 69 3.17 17.02 11.71
C THR A 69 2.12 17.78 12.54
N THR A 70 1.10 18.36 11.88
CA THR A 70 0.02 19.10 12.55
C THR A 70 -1.10 18.21 13.12
N CYS A 71 -1.06 16.90 12.91
CA CYS A 71 -2.07 15.97 13.40
C CYS A 71 -1.74 15.47 14.81
N SER A 72 -2.62 15.69 15.78
CA SER A 72 -2.41 15.28 17.17
C SER A 72 -2.29 13.77 17.36
N HIS A 73 -3.07 12.97 16.62
CA HIS A 73 -2.96 11.51 16.64
C HIS A 73 -1.62 11.04 16.10
N CYS A 74 -1.07 11.70 15.07
CA CYS A 74 0.26 11.42 14.57
C CYS A 74 1.34 11.72 15.60
N GLN A 75 1.26 12.87 16.26
CA GLN A 75 2.20 13.25 17.32
C GLN A 75 2.26 12.24 18.47
N ASN A 76 1.14 11.60 18.80
CA ASN A 76 1.08 10.51 19.78
C ASN A 76 1.66 9.21 19.23
N PHE A 77 1.36 8.89 17.97
CA PHE A 77 1.68 7.59 17.36
C PHE A 77 3.14 7.46 16.92
N MET A 78 3.73 8.51 16.32
CA MET A 78 5.08 8.43 15.75
C MET A 78 6.17 8.02 16.77
N PRO A 79 6.16 8.51 18.04
CA PRO A 79 7.09 8.02 19.07
C PRO A 79 6.91 6.54 19.41
N VAL A 80 5.69 6.02 19.36
CA VAL A 80 5.40 4.59 19.58
C VAL A 80 5.96 3.77 18.42
N ALA A 81 5.72 4.19 17.19
CA ALA A 81 6.23 3.53 15.99
C ALA A 81 7.78 3.52 15.94
N GLU A 82 8.44 4.62 16.34
CA GLU A 82 9.90 4.70 16.43
C GLU A 82 10.46 3.71 17.45
N LYS A 83 9.88 3.68 18.65
CA LYS A 83 10.31 2.74 19.68
C LYS A 83 10.12 1.29 19.21
N PHE A 84 8.97 0.97 18.63
CA PHE A 84 8.65 -0.34 18.08
C PHE A 84 9.65 -0.76 16.99
N ALA A 85 9.92 0.11 16.03
CA ALA A 85 10.85 -0.14 14.94
C ALA A 85 12.25 -0.51 15.44
N ARG A 86 12.74 0.19 16.46
CA ARG A 86 14.04 -0.10 17.09
C ARG A 86 14.03 -1.38 17.91
N GLU A 87 12.97 -1.64 18.67
CA GLU A 87 12.80 -2.84 19.49
C GLU A 87 12.82 -4.12 18.65
N TYR A 88 12.11 -4.10 17.52
CA TYR A 88 12.02 -5.24 16.61
C TYR A 88 13.01 -5.21 15.45
N ASN A 89 13.94 -4.28 15.46
CA ASN A 89 15.00 -4.14 14.47
C ASN A 89 14.49 -4.10 13.02
N ILE A 90 13.47 -3.30 12.77
CA ILE A 90 12.85 -3.15 11.45
C ILE A 90 12.84 -1.69 10.99
N PRO A 91 12.96 -1.41 9.68
CA PRO A 91 12.70 -0.10 9.12
C PRO A 91 11.19 0.15 9.00
N ILE A 92 10.75 1.34 9.38
CA ILE A 92 9.41 1.85 9.09
C ILE A 92 9.60 3.18 8.37
N TYR A 93 9.13 3.27 7.15
CA TYR A 93 9.22 4.47 6.32
C TYR A 93 7.99 5.34 6.52
N TYR A 94 8.14 6.65 6.46
CA TYR A 94 7.00 7.56 6.58
C TYR A 94 7.13 8.78 5.67
N ILE A 95 6.00 9.41 5.40
CA ILE A 95 5.91 10.68 4.68
C ILE A 95 5.04 11.65 5.46
N ASP A 96 5.53 12.90 5.60
CA ASP A 96 4.78 13.99 6.20
C ASP A 96 4.08 14.81 5.10
N THR A 97 2.77 14.64 5.01
CA THR A 97 2.00 15.31 3.96
C THR A 97 1.79 16.82 4.20
N ASP A 98 2.16 17.35 5.36
CA ASP A 98 2.23 18.80 5.57
C ASP A 98 3.40 19.45 4.80
N LYS A 99 4.35 18.64 4.29
CA LYS A 99 5.48 19.07 3.45
C LYS A 99 5.24 18.95 1.95
N PHE A 100 4.07 18.46 1.55
CA PHE A 100 3.76 18.23 0.13
C PHE A 100 3.65 19.52 -0.66
N GLU A 101 4.23 19.50 -1.86
CA GLU A 101 4.19 20.59 -2.80
C GLU A 101 3.59 20.15 -4.16
N GLY A 102 3.07 21.12 -4.90
CA GLY A 102 2.59 20.91 -6.26
C GLY A 102 1.50 19.85 -6.39
N ASP A 103 1.76 18.81 -7.16
CA ASP A 103 0.84 17.72 -7.51
C ASP A 103 1.09 16.42 -6.71
N GLU A 104 1.96 16.44 -5.69
CA GLU A 104 2.31 15.26 -4.87
C GLU A 104 1.08 14.63 -4.21
N TRP A 105 0.10 15.43 -3.77
CA TRP A 105 -1.19 14.92 -3.29
C TRP A 105 -1.90 14.07 -4.33
N THR A 106 -1.97 14.57 -5.55
CA THR A 106 -2.63 13.85 -6.66
C THR A 106 -1.86 12.58 -7.02
N GLY A 107 -0.54 12.62 -6.93
CA GLY A 107 0.32 11.47 -7.12
C GLY A 107 0.09 10.40 -6.05
N LEU A 108 0.10 10.80 -4.77
CA LEU A 108 -0.14 9.92 -3.64
C LEU A 108 -1.47 9.16 -3.75
N GLU A 109 -2.57 9.86 -4.06
CA GLU A 109 -3.89 9.25 -4.19
C GLU A 109 -3.98 8.18 -5.30
N LYS A 110 -3.03 8.21 -6.24
CA LYS A 110 -2.93 7.25 -7.34
C LYS A 110 -1.84 6.21 -7.16
N SER A 111 -1.01 6.33 -6.12
CA SER A 111 0.22 5.58 -5.98
C SER A 111 0.00 4.09 -5.66
N ASN A 112 -0.95 3.78 -4.79
CA ASN A 112 -1.16 2.41 -4.32
C ASN A 112 -2.64 2.02 -4.23
N SER A 113 -2.91 0.73 -4.00
CA SER A 113 -4.27 0.17 -3.96
C SER A 113 -5.10 0.68 -2.78
N PHE A 114 -4.47 1.03 -1.64
CA PHE A 114 -5.18 1.60 -0.49
C PHE A 114 -5.79 2.97 -0.84
N PHE A 115 -5.00 3.90 -1.36
CA PHE A 115 -5.49 5.25 -1.70
C PHE A 115 -6.53 5.20 -2.82
N LYS A 116 -6.31 4.38 -3.85
CA LYS A 116 -7.29 4.19 -4.94
C LYS A 116 -8.64 3.68 -4.44
N LYS A 117 -8.63 2.73 -3.48
CA LYS A 117 -9.85 2.14 -2.92
C LYS A 117 -10.55 3.06 -1.94
N ASN A 118 -9.79 3.85 -1.17
CA ASN A 118 -10.29 4.67 -0.07
C ASN A 118 -10.27 6.17 -0.41
N SER A 119 -10.27 6.55 -1.68
CA SER A 119 -10.21 7.96 -2.11
C SER A 119 -11.18 8.85 -1.33
N GLY A 120 -10.65 9.87 -0.67
CA GLY A 120 -11.42 10.80 0.17
C GLY A 120 -11.92 10.23 1.52
N ASN A 121 -11.64 8.97 1.86
CA ASN A 121 -12.10 8.29 3.08
C ASN A 121 -10.96 7.67 3.87
N TRP A 122 -9.86 8.37 4.01
CA TRP A 122 -8.73 7.97 4.85
C TRP A 122 -8.21 9.15 5.66
N GLY A 123 -7.45 8.87 6.70
CA GLY A 123 -6.90 9.88 7.58
C GLY A 123 -5.48 9.53 8.05
N THR A 124 -4.91 10.41 8.86
CA THR A 124 -3.58 10.25 9.43
C THR A 124 -3.65 10.07 10.96
N PRO A 125 -2.79 9.23 11.54
CA PRO A 125 -1.85 8.36 10.86
C PRO A 125 -2.53 7.16 10.21
N THR A 126 -1.98 6.66 9.11
CA THR A 126 -2.33 5.33 8.57
C THR A 126 -1.03 4.58 8.33
N ILE A 127 -0.91 3.38 8.89
CA ILE A 127 0.20 2.47 8.66
C ILE A 127 -0.21 1.39 7.66
N MET A 128 0.67 1.07 6.73
CA MET A 128 0.43 0.09 5.66
C MET A 128 1.60 -0.87 5.53
N ILE A 129 1.31 -2.09 5.09
CA ILE A 129 2.29 -3.01 4.54
C ILE A 129 2.13 -2.96 3.03
N LEU A 130 3.15 -2.51 2.33
CA LEU A 130 3.14 -2.34 0.88
C LEU A 130 4.11 -3.31 0.20
N VAL A 131 3.71 -3.83 -0.97
CA VAL A 131 4.58 -4.50 -1.94
C VAL A 131 4.36 -3.85 -3.29
N GLY A 132 5.30 -3.02 -3.72
CA GLY A 132 5.06 -2.13 -4.85
C GLY A 132 3.83 -1.25 -4.61
N SER A 133 2.93 -1.18 -5.56
CA SER A 133 1.67 -0.42 -5.46
C SER A 133 0.53 -1.20 -4.80
N ASP A 134 0.76 -2.41 -4.29
CA ASP A 134 -0.26 -3.18 -3.59
C ASP A 134 -0.17 -2.96 -2.08
N ALA A 135 -1.26 -2.45 -1.48
CA ALA A 135 -1.41 -2.37 -0.04
C ALA A 135 -1.95 -3.72 0.46
N VAL A 136 -1.03 -4.55 0.94
CA VAL A 136 -1.31 -5.91 1.43
C VAL A 136 -2.20 -5.87 2.66
N ASP A 137 -1.94 -4.90 3.55
CA ASP A 137 -2.76 -4.63 4.72
C ASP A 137 -2.56 -3.19 5.21
N TYR A 138 -3.48 -2.69 6.02
CA TYR A 138 -3.38 -1.36 6.61
C TYR A 138 -4.17 -1.23 7.92
N TYR A 139 -3.74 -0.27 8.74
CA TYR A 139 -4.42 0.13 9.96
C TYR A 139 -4.51 1.67 10.00
N GLN A 140 -5.67 2.21 10.31
CA GLN A 140 -5.91 3.66 10.38
C GLN A 140 -6.09 4.12 11.82
N GLY A 141 -5.45 5.22 12.17
CA GLY A 141 -5.47 5.82 13.49
C GLY A 141 -4.23 5.50 14.32
N GLU A 142 -4.14 6.10 15.50
CA GLU A 142 -3.09 5.80 16.47
C GLU A 142 -3.34 4.46 17.17
N THR A 143 -2.26 3.77 17.51
CA THR A 143 -2.28 2.57 18.34
C THR A 143 -1.04 2.52 19.22
N ASP A 144 -1.01 1.62 20.20
CA ASP A 144 0.14 1.37 21.05
C ASP A 144 1.06 0.26 20.46
N SER A 145 2.08 -0.10 21.23
CA SER A 145 3.05 -1.13 20.81
C SER A 145 2.42 -2.51 20.63
N ASP A 146 1.44 -2.85 21.48
CA ASP A 146 0.77 -4.14 21.40
C ASP A 146 -0.11 -4.22 20.14
N GLY A 147 -0.83 -3.14 19.82
CA GLY A 147 -1.62 -3.06 18.59
C GLY A 147 -0.75 -3.04 17.32
N LEU A 148 0.46 -2.43 17.36
CA LEU A 148 1.41 -2.55 16.26
C LEU A 148 1.92 -4.00 16.11
N TYR A 149 2.20 -4.67 17.21
CA TYR A 149 2.62 -6.07 17.17
C TYR A 149 1.53 -6.96 16.58
N ASP A 150 0.30 -6.81 17.02
CA ASP A 150 -0.84 -7.59 16.52
C ASP A 150 -1.05 -7.36 15.01
N PHE A 151 -0.90 -6.11 14.55
CA PHE A 151 -1.06 -5.77 13.13
C PHE A 151 0.08 -6.33 12.26
N LEU A 152 1.33 -6.32 12.73
CA LEU A 152 2.50 -6.62 11.91
C LEU A 152 2.96 -8.09 11.99
N SER A 153 2.79 -8.75 13.15
CA SER A 153 3.45 -10.03 13.46
C SER A 153 3.09 -11.20 12.54
N GLU A 154 1.89 -11.20 11.95
CA GLU A 154 1.49 -12.24 11.01
C GLU A 154 2.15 -12.09 9.63
N LYS A 155 2.56 -10.88 9.26
CA LYS A 155 3.03 -10.55 7.91
C LYS A 155 4.49 -10.12 7.85
N ILE A 156 5.05 -9.68 8.97
CA ILE A 156 6.42 -9.18 9.06
C ILE A 156 7.22 -10.06 10.03
N SER A 157 8.42 -10.44 9.63
CA SER A 157 9.35 -11.14 10.53
C SER A 157 9.88 -10.18 11.59
N LEU A 158 9.35 -10.29 12.81
CA LEU A 158 9.74 -9.47 13.95
C LEU A 158 10.73 -10.23 14.82
N SER A 159 11.89 -9.65 15.08
CA SER A 159 12.91 -10.22 15.98
C SER A 159 13.37 -9.14 16.96
N THR A 160 13.21 -9.40 18.25
CA THR A 160 13.74 -8.48 19.27
C THR A 160 15.26 -8.47 19.30
N ASN A 161 15.85 -7.30 19.46
CA ASN A 161 17.27 -7.18 19.80
C ASN A 161 17.49 -7.74 21.21
N SER A 162 18.11 -8.92 21.31
CA SER A 162 18.53 -9.55 22.57
C SER A 162 19.92 -9.08 23.00
#